data_80d229f0de7212c20988e2edfd1bf4d2
#
_entry.id   80d229f0de7212c20988e2edfd1bf4d2
#
_cell.length_a   1.000
_cell.length_b   1.000
_cell.length_c   1.000
_cell.angle_alpha   90.00
_cell.angle_beta   90.00
_cell.angle_gamma   90.00
#
_symmetry.space_group_name_H-M   'P 1'
#
loop_
_entity.id
_entity.type
_entity.pdbx_description
1 polymer ?
#
loop_
_entity_poly.entity_id
_entity_poly.type
_entity_poly.pdbx_seq_one_letter_code
_entity_poly.pdbx_strand_id
1 'polypeptide(L)'
;SKLLNKPESLKDVVVPNHFSVEKFYKINEVVIQASFESEQACFLIHPKFEHLEVESQKHDFCFKTFTQDARIFLAVDNKLIGSWPFDEFHYFQGKFSMQLIQKIHKRQEDKWLGVFHASAVSDKKSAMLFLGDSGNGKSTSLALLQAHGFDCIADDFVPVAAQSQEIYSFPAAISVKKTSLDTLLPFYPKLSDSKEYDFKVAQKIVRYL
;
A
#
# COMPACT_ATOMS: atom_id res chain seq x y z
N SER A 1 5.14 -5.10 19.00
CA SER A 1 5.00 -4.05 18.01
C SER A 1 3.52 -3.80 17.71
N LYS A 2 3.11 -2.55 17.53
CA LYS A 2 1.69 -2.17 17.28
C LYS A 2 1.10 -2.79 16.00
N LEU A 3 1.94 -3.26 15.07
CA LEU A 3 1.52 -4.04 13.88
C LEU A 3 1.03 -5.45 14.24
N LEU A 4 1.38 -5.96 15.42
CA LEU A 4 1.08 -7.33 15.87
C LEU A 4 -0.07 -7.41 16.87
N ASN A 5 -0.77 -6.30 17.15
CA ASN A 5 -1.92 -6.33 18.05
C ASN A 5 -3.00 -7.28 17.50
N LYS A 6 -2.99 -8.51 18.00
CA LYS A 6 -4.19 -9.33 18.05
C LYS A 6 -4.91 -8.93 19.35
N PRO A 7 -5.99 -8.15 19.29
CA PRO A 7 -6.79 -7.92 20.46
C PRO A 7 -7.37 -9.26 20.91
N GLU A 8 -7.37 -9.53 22.22
CA GLU A 8 -8.00 -10.71 22.80
C GLU A 8 -9.50 -10.83 22.47
N SER A 9 -10.11 -9.77 21.96
CA SER A 9 -11.54 -9.66 21.63
C SER A 9 -11.93 -9.99 20.18
N LEU A 10 -11.04 -10.55 19.36
CA LEU A 10 -11.39 -10.91 17.96
C LEU A 10 -12.37 -12.09 17.83
N LYS A 11 -12.68 -12.79 18.92
CA LYS A 11 -13.49 -14.02 18.88
C LYS A 11 -14.95 -13.79 18.51
N ASP A 12 -15.45 -12.58 18.74
CA ASP A 12 -16.89 -12.24 18.54
C ASP A 12 -17.12 -11.34 17.31
N VAL A 13 -16.06 -11.04 16.54
CA VAL A 13 -16.17 -10.18 15.36
C VAL A 13 -16.63 -11.01 14.17
N VAL A 14 -17.80 -10.65 13.64
CA VAL A 14 -18.35 -11.28 12.43
C VAL A 14 -18.00 -10.42 11.23
N VAL A 15 -17.34 -11.02 10.24
CA VAL A 15 -17.09 -10.36 8.97
C VAL A 15 -18.43 -10.09 8.26
N PRO A 16 -18.74 -8.85 7.88
CA PRO A 16 -20.00 -8.55 7.18
C PRO A 16 -20.18 -9.37 5.90
N ASN A 17 -21.43 -9.65 5.58
CA ASN A 17 -21.79 -10.36 4.34
C ASN A 17 -21.98 -9.41 3.15
N HIS A 18 -22.10 -8.11 3.39
CA HIS A 18 -22.30 -7.09 2.37
C HIS A 18 -21.22 -6.03 2.43
N PHE A 19 -20.70 -5.67 1.25
CA PHE A 19 -19.72 -4.62 1.05
C PHE A 19 -20.23 -3.68 -0.05
N SER A 20 -20.15 -2.36 0.19
CA SER A 20 -20.70 -1.35 -0.71
C SER A 20 -19.79 -1.08 -1.91
N VAL A 21 -18.48 -1.33 -1.78
CA VAL A 21 -17.48 -1.04 -2.80
C VAL A 21 -16.63 -2.27 -3.03
N GLU A 22 -16.51 -2.66 -4.30
CA GLU A 22 -15.61 -3.72 -4.72
C GLU A 22 -14.63 -3.18 -5.76
N LYS A 23 -13.37 -3.52 -5.59
CA LYS A 23 -12.28 -3.18 -6.50
C LYS A 23 -11.48 -4.44 -6.84
N PHE A 24 -11.01 -4.51 -8.07
CA PHE A 24 -10.16 -5.60 -8.52
C PHE A 24 -8.83 -5.02 -8.97
N TYR A 25 -7.73 -5.55 -8.46
CA TYR A 25 -6.39 -5.14 -8.81
C TYR A 25 -5.63 -6.29 -9.43
N LYS A 26 -5.03 -6.07 -10.59
CA LYS A 26 -4.13 -7.04 -11.21
C LYS A 26 -2.69 -6.62 -10.98
N ILE A 27 -1.93 -7.48 -10.28
CA ILE A 27 -0.53 -7.27 -9.95
C ILE A 27 0.25 -8.47 -10.47
N ASN A 28 1.01 -8.28 -11.54
CA ASN A 28 1.58 -9.38 -12.31
C ASN A 28 0.46 -10.35 -12.75
N GLU A 29 0.58 -11.62 -12.40
CA GLU A 29 -0.44 -12.65 -12.73
C GLU A 29 -1.46 -12.86 -11.60
N VAL A 30 -1.38 -12.10 -10.51
CA VAL A 30 -2.27 -12.24 -9.36
C VAL A 30 -3.39 -11.21 -9.41
N VAL A 31 -4.63 -11.65 -9.27
CA VAL A 31 -5.81 -10.81 -9.17
C VAL A 31 -6.31 -10.78 -7.73
N ILE A 32 -6.44 -9.59 -7.18
CA ILE A 32 -6.95 -9.34 -5.83
C ILE A 32 -8.32 -8.70 -5.93
N GLN A 33 -9.33 -9.27 -5.28
CA GLN A 33 -10.58 -8.59 -4.97
C GLN A 33 -10.41 -7.86 -3.64
N ALA A 34 -10.68 -6.57 -3.59
CA ALA A 34 -10.74 -5.77 -2.38
C ALA A 34 -12.16 -5.25 -2.17
N SER A 35 -12.81 -5.75 -1.13
CA SER A 35 -14.18 -5.39 -0.75
C SER A 35 -14.14 -4.46 0.46
N PHE A 36 -14.79 -3.31 0.34
CA PHE A 36 -14.84 -2.27 1.36
C PHE A 36 -16.28 -2.03 1.80
N GLU A 37 -16.51 -1.93 3.10
CA GLU A 37 -17.82 -1.66 3.65
C GLU A 37 -18.36 -0.29 3.22
N SER A 38 -17.45 0.68 2.99
CA SER A 38 -17.79 2.06 2.65
C SER A 38 -16.77 2.70 1.71
N GLU A 39 -17.16 3.80 1.05
CA GLU A 39 -16.25 4.66 0.29
C GLU A 39 -15.12 5.22 1.16
N GLN A 40 -15.38 5.51 2.43
CA GLN A 40 -14.37 5.98 3.37
C GLN A 40 -13.28 4.91 3.62
N ALA A 41 -13.68 3.65 3.78
CA ALA A 41 -12.73 2.54 3.93
C ALA A 41 -11.95 2.31 2.63
N CYS A 42 -12.62 2.39 1.48
CA CYS A 42 -11.99 2.30 0.16
C CYS A 42 -10.94 3.40 -0.05
N PHE A 43 -11.25 4.63 0.33
CA PHE A 43 -10.35 5.79 0.21
C PHE A 43 -9.01 5.60 0.93
N LEU A 44 -8.94 4.79 1.97
CA LEU A 44 -7.70 4.53 2.69
C LEU A 44 -6.70 3.68 1.88
N ILE A 45 -7.18 2.90 0.93
CA ILE A 45 -6.36 1.92 0.17
C ILE A 45 -6.32 2.24 -1.32
N HIS A 46 -7.49 2.41 -1.94
CA HIS A 46 -7.64 2.50 -3.39
C HIS A 46 -6.73 3.53 -4.07
N PRO A 47 -6.52 4.76 -3.56
CA PRO A 47 -5.70 5.76 -4.24
C PRO A 47 -4.27 5.31 -4.57
N LYS A 48 -3.69 4.44 -3.74
CA LYS A 48 -2.33 3.89 -3.98
C LYS A 48 -2.29 2.81 -5.05
N PHE A 49 -3.44 2.21 -5.38
CA PHE A 49 -3.54 1.05 -6.28
C PHE A 49 -4.47 1.31 -7.47
N GLU A 50 -5.03 2.51 -7.60
CA GLU A 50 -5.99 2.88 -8.65
C GLU A 50 -5.46 2.56 -10.05
N HIS A 51 -4.16 2.76 -10.30
CA HIS A 51 -3.51 2.47 -11.59
C HIS A 51 -3.42 0.97 -11.92
N LEU A 52 -3.72 0.10 -10.97
CA LEU A 52 -3.74 -1.37 -11.12
C LEU A 52 -5.17 -1.92 -11.19
N GLU A 53 -6.18 -1.04 -11.11
CA GLU A 53 -7.57 -1.44 -11.15
C GLU A 53 -7.90 -2.08 -12.51
N VAL A 54 -8.62 -3.17 -12.45
CA VAL A 54 -9.16 -3.88 -13.60
C VAL A 54 -10.65 -4.12 -13.41
N GLU A 55 -11.34 -4.49 -14.49
CA GLU A 55 -12.74 -4.90 -14.41
C GLU A 55 -12.91 -6.16 -13.54
N SER A 56 -14.12 -6.32 -12.99
CA SER A 56 -14.49 -7.48 -12.18
C SER A 56 -14.20 -8.79 -12.93
N GLN A 57 -13.44 -9.66 -12.30
CA GLN A 57 -13.03 -10.95 -12.86
C GLN A 57 -12.76 -11.99 -11.77
N LYS A 58 -12.46 -13.22 -12.18
CA LYS A 58 -11.99 -14.25 -11.26
C LYS A 58 -10.74 -13.75 -10.52
N HIS A 59 -10.75 -13.86 -9.21
CA HIS A 59 -9.65 -13.42 -8.34
C HIS A 59 -8.99 -14.60 -7.62
N ASP A 60 -7.74 -14.40 -7.22
CA ASP A 60 -6.94 -15.38 -6.48
C ASP A 60 -7.10 -15.21 -4.98
N PHE A 61 -7.27 -13.97 -4.52
CA PHE A 61 -7.38 -13.61 -3.10
C PHE A 61 -8.45 -12.54 -2.89
N CYS A 62 -9.10 -12.59 -1.72
CA CYS A 62 -10.12 -11.62 -1.31
C CYS A 62 -9.70 -10.90 -0.04
N PHE A 63 -9.60 -9.57 -0.12
CA PHE A 63 -9.34 -8.68 1.00
C PHE A 63 -10.62 -7.96 1.38
N LYS A 64 -11.02 -8.01 2.63
CA LYS A 64 -12.23 -7.37 3.14
C LYS A 64 -11.88 -6.36 4.23
N THR A 65 -12.38 -5.14 4.08
CA THR A 65 -12.18 -4.04 5.02
C THR A 65 -13.51 -3.51 5.51
N PHE A 66 -13.70 -3.46 6.81
CA PHE A 66 -14.91 -2.98 7.46
C PHE A 66 -14.60 -2.26 8.76
N THR A 67 -15.57 -1.52 9.28
CA THR A 67 -15.44 -0.73 10.51
C THR A 67 -16.46 -1.17 11.54
N GLN A 68 -16.04 -1.23 12.79
CA GLN A 68 -16.90 -1.47 13.93
C GLN A 68 -16.28 -0.82 15.17
N ASP A 69 -17.10 -0.15 16.00
CA ASP A 69 -16.67 0.45 17.27
C ASP A 69 -15.42 1.36 17.14
N ALA A 70 -15.44 2.26 16.14
CA ALA A 70 -14.32 3.15 15.81
C ALA A 70 -13.00 2.42 15.47
N ARG A 71 -13.06 1.16 15.07
CA ARG A 71 -11.93 0.36 14.62
C ARG A 71 -12.11 -0.04 13.17
N ILE A 72 -11.00 -0.14 12.45
CA ILE A 72 -10.94 -0.68 11.08
C ILE A 72 -10.39 -2.11 11.14
N PHE A 73 -11.05 -3.01 10.45
CA PHE A 73 -10.75 -4.44 10.41
C PHE A 73 -10.26 -4.85 9.02
N LEU A 74 -9.34 -5.80 9.00
CA LEU A 74 -8.87 -6.46 7.79
C LEU A 74 -9.12 -7.96 7.91
N ALA A 75 -9.81 -8.53 6.93
CA ALA A 75 -9.86 -9.97 6.72
C ALA A 75 -9.30 -10.32 5.33
N VAL A 76 -8.61 -11.45 5.23
CA VAL A 76 -8.06 -11.97 3.97
C VAL A 76 -8.51 -13.42 3.84
N ASP A 77 -9.15 -13.75 2.70
CA ASP A 77 -9.72 -15.06 2.42
C ASP A 77 -10.62 -15.55 3.58
N ASN A 78 -11.50 -14.65 4.08
CA ASN A 78 -12.39 -14.83 5.23
C ASN A 78 -11.70 -15.06 6.59
N LYS A 79 -10.38 -14.96 6.66
CA LYS A 79 -9.65 -15.01 7.93
C LYS A 79 -9.39 -13.60 8.44
N LEU A 80 -9.86 -13.30 9.65
CA LEU A 80 -9.60 -12.02 10.31
C LEU A 80 -8.10 -11.89 10.63
N ILE A 81 -7.48 -10.84 10.11
CA ILE A 81 -6.03 -10.55 10.26
C ILE A 81 -5.78 -9.65 11.46
N GLY A 82 -6.64 -8.66 11.70
CA GLY A 82 -6.52 -7.74 12.82
C GLY A 82 -7.48 -6.58 12.75
N SER A 83 -7.38 -5.71 13.77
CA SER A 83 -8.10 -4.44 13.81
C SER A 83 -7.25 -3.35 14.42
N TRP A 84 -7.48 -2.11 14.01
CA TRP A 84 -6.73 -0.91 14.44
C TRP A 84 -7.72 0.21 14.75
N PRO A 85 -7.42 1.11 15.70
CA PRO A 85 -8.20 2.33 15.86
C PRO A 85 -8.26 3.10 14.54
N PHE A 86 -9.43 3.68 14.22
CA PHE A 86 -9.60 4.36 12.94
C PHE A 86 -8.70 5.60 12.80
N ASP A 87 -8.36 6.25 13.88
CA ASP A 87 -7.40 7.37 13.92
C ASP A 87 -5.93 6.94 13.75
N GLU A 88 -5.65 5.65 13.96
CA GLU A 88 -4.35 5.01 13.69
C GLU A 88 -4.34 4.19 12.38
N PHE A 89 -5.16 4.55 11.39
CA PHE A 89 -5.35 3.77 10.14
C PHE A 89 -4.05 3.48 9.38
N HIS A 90 -2.99 4.23 9.60
CA HIS A 90 -1.68 3.97 8.99
C HIS A 90 -1.12 2.57 9.34
N TYR A 91 -1.44 2.02 10.51
CA TYR A 91 -1.08 0.64 10.85
C TYR A 91 -1.91 -0.38 10.05
N PHE A 92 -3.20 -0.08 9.84
CA PHE A 92 -4.04 -0.87 8.95
C PHE A 92 -3.49 -0.86 7.52
N GLN A 93 -3.14 0.30 6.96
CA GLN A 93 -2.53 0.43 5.63
C GLN A 93 -1.23 -0.38 5.54
N GLY A 94 -0.39 -0.33 6.57
CA GLY A 94 0.83 -1.13 6.67
C GLY A 94 0.54 -2.63 6.65
N LYS A 95 -0.44 -3.10 7.43
CA LYS A 95 -0.79 -4.52 7.46
C LYS A 95 -1.46 -5.00 6.17
N PHE A 96 -2.29 -4.17 5.54
CA PHE A 96 -2.85 -4.44 4.22
C PHE A 96 -1.72 -4.65 3.19
N SER A 97 -0.76 -3.73 3.14
CA SER A 97 0.41 -3.82 2.25
C SER A 97 1.26 -5.07 2.52
N MET A 98 1.49 -5.41 3.78
CA MET A 98 2.20 -6.64 4.17
C MET A 98 1.49 -7.90 3.67
N GLN A 99 0.16 -7.98 3.84
CA GLN A 99 -0.63 -9.11 3.34
C GLN A 99 -0.58 -9.17 1.81
N LEU A 100 -0.66 -8.03 1.14
CA LEU A 100 -0.58 -7.95 -0.31
C LEU A 100 0.78 -8.45 -0.81
N ILE A 101 1.90 -8.01 -0.22
CA ILE A 101 3.26 -8.46 -0.54
C ILE A 101 3.37 -9.98 -0.43
N GLN A 102 2.85 -10.57 0.64
CA GLN A 102 2.88 -12.04 0.82
C GLN A 102 2.12 -12.77 -0.28
N LYS A 103 0.97 -12.25 -0.69
CA LYS A 103 0.12 -12.87 -1.72
C LYS A 103 0.72 -12.74 -3.12
N ILE A 104 1.17 -11.56 -3.52
CA ILE A 104 1.72 -11.33 -4.87
C ILE A 104 3.06 -12.05 -5.09
N HIS A 105 3.88 -12.20 -4.05
CA HIS A 105 5.16 -12.90 -4.13
C HIS A 105 5.09 -14.37 -3.68
N LYS A 106 3.90 -14.85 -3.26
CA LYS A 106 3.68 -16.21 -2.75
C LYS A 106 4.70 -16.62 -1.68
N ARG A 107 5.03 -15.68 -0.78
CA ARG A 107 6.08 -15.82 0.22
C ARG A 107 5.55 -15.46 1.61
N GLN A 108 5.74 -16.37 2.57
CA GLN A 108 5.32 -16.19 3.96
C GLN A 108 6.17 -15.12 4.68
N GLU A 109 5.62 -14.57 5.78
CA GLU A 109 6.22 -13.47 6.53
C GLU A 109 7.63 -13.82 7.05
N ASP A 110 7.86 -15.07 7.48
CA ASP A 110 9.15 -15.58 7.98
C ASP A 110 10.26 -15.68 6.91
N LYS A 111 9.91 -15.54 5.64
CA LYS A 111 10.86 -15.59 4.51
C LYS A 111 11.38 -14.21 4.10
N TRP A 112 10.90 -13.15 4.74
CA TRP A 112 11.39 -11.81 4.54
C TRP A 112 12.44 -11.45 5.60
N LEU A 113 13.57 -10.86 5.19
CA LEU A 113 14.51 -10.19 6.10
C LEU A 113 13.79 -9.01 6.78
N GLY A 114 12.98 -8.31 6.01
CA GLY A 114 12.12 -7.24 6.45
C GLY A 114 11.33 -6.64 5.31
N VAL A 115 10.30 -5.88 5.67
CA VAL A 115 9.63 -4.95 4.77
C VAL A 115 9.91 -3.56 5.34
N PHE A 116 10.75 -2.82 4.64
CA PHE A 116 11.29 -1.56 5.12
C PHE A 116 10.40 -0.40 4.68
N HIS A 117 10.22 0.58 5.57
CA HIS A 117 9.63 1.87 5.18
C HIS A 117 10.69 2.68 4.43
N ALA A 118 10.75 2.46 3.13
CA ALA A 118 11.81 2.92 2.25
C ALA A 118 11.26 3.18 0.84
N SER A 119 12.11 3.72 -0.03
CA SER A 119 11.91 3.72 -1.47
C SER A 119 13.04 2.97 -2.14
N ALA A 120 12.79 2.30 -3.26
CA ALA A 120 13.81 1.53 -3.98
C ALA A 120 13.75 1.73 -5.48
N VAL A 121 14.93 1.90 -6.08
CA VAL A 121 15.15 1.99 -7.54
C VAL A 121 16.15 0.95 -8.01
N SER A 122 16.14 0.65 -9.30
CA SER A 122 17.14 -0.22 -9.94
C SER A 122 17.66 0.40 -11.22
N ASP A 123 18.94 0.13 -11.50
CA ASP A 123 19.59 0.33 -12.79
C ASP A 123 19.58 -0.93 -13.67
N LYS A 124 18.75 -1.92 -13.33
CA LYS A 124 18.64 -3.28 -13.92
C LYS A 124 19.74 -4.25 -13.50
N LYS A 125 20.79 -3.81 -12.84
CA LYS A 125 21.87 -4.65 -12.31
C LYS A 125 21.88 -4.70 -10.80
N SER A 126 21.60 -3.55 -10.18
CA SER A 126 21.64 -3.36 -8.74
C SER A 126 20.39 -2.60 -8.30
N ALA A 127 20.01 -2.77 -7.04
CA ALA A 127 18.96 -1.97 -6.43
C ALA A 127 19.54 -1.07 -5.34
N MET A 128 18.97 0.12 -5.21
CA MET A 128 19.33 1.11 -4.19
C MET A 128 18.11 1.41 -3.33
N LEU A 129 18.30 1.33 -2.01
CA LEU A 129 17.30 1.70 -1.00
C LEU A 129 17.55 3.10 -0.47
N PHE A 130 16.48 3.89 -0.37
CA PHE A 130 16.46 5.17 0.34
C PHE A 130 15.75 4.97 1.67
N LEU A 131 16.51 4.99 2.76
CA LEU A 131 16.03 4.93 4.12
C LEU A 131 15.97 6.34 4.72
N GLY A 132 15.06 6.55 5.66
CA GLY A 132 14.92 7.81 6.38
C GLY A 132 13.49 8.04 6.87
N ASP A 133 13.31 9.04 7.72
CA ASP A 133 12.01 9.39 8.27
C ASP A 133 11.04 9.95 7.21
N SER A 134 9.77 10.02 7.59
CA SER A 134 8.75 10.64 6.72
C SER A 134 9.09 12.11 6.46
N GLY A 135 9.08 12.50 5.19
CA GLY A 135 9.40 13.89 4.79
C GLY A 135 10.84 14.12 4.34
N ASN A 136 11.74 13.14 4.49
CA ASN A 136 13.16 13.27 4.09
C ASN A 136 13.39 13.05 2.58
N GLY A 137 12.36 13.22 1.74
CA GLY A 137 12.51 13.25 0.29
C GLY A 137 12.65 11.89 -0.40
N LYS A 138 12.45 10.75 0.28
CA LYS A 138 12.59 9.42 -0.32
C LYS A 138 11.78 9.25 -1.61
N SER A 139 10.47 9.48 -1.55
CA SER A 139 9.56 9.36 -2.72
C SER A 139 9.89 10.40 -3.80
N THR A 140 10.34 11.60 -3.42
CA THR A 140 10.77 12.63 -4.38
C THR A 140 12.04 12.20 -5.12
N SER A 141 13.04 11.67 -4.40
CA SER A 141 14.27 11.14 -5.00
C SER A 141 13.98 9.95 -5.92
N LEU A 142 13.07 9.05 -5.48
CA LEU A 142 12.60 7.93 -6.31
C LEU A 142 12.00 8.42 -7.62
N ALA A 143 11.07 9.39 -7.58
CA ALA A 143 10.43 9.94 -8.77
C ALA A 143 11.44 10.64 -9.70
N LEU A 144 12.40 11.39 -9.16
CA LEU A 144 13.45 12.03 -9.96
C LEU A 144 14.33 11.00 -10.67
N LEU A 145 14.74 9.95 -9.97
CA LEU A 145 15.56 8.89 -10.57
C LEU A 145 14.78 8.12 -11.64
N GLN A 146 13.49 7.86 -11.41
CA GLN A 146 12.62 7.26 -12.42
C GLN A 146 12.54 8.13 -13.69
N ALA A 147 12.43 9.45 -13.54
CA ALA A 147 12.44 10.39 -14.68
C ALA A 147 13.77 10.36 -15.45
N HIS A 148 14.86 9.92 -14.80
CA HIS A 148 16.19 9.76 -15.41
C HIS A 148 16.49 8.32 -15.87
N GLY A 149 15.47 7.46 -15.96
CA GLY A 149 15.58 6.14 -16.56
C GLY A 149 15.90 4.98 -15.60
N PHE A 150 15.85 5.21 -14.29
CA PHE A 150 15.89 4.13 -13.31
C PHE A 150 14.51 3.47 -13.20
N ASP A 151 14.48 2.18 -12.94
CA ASP A 151 13.24 1.45 -12.68
C ASP A 151 12.79 1.67 -11.23
N CYS A 152 11.55 2.11 -11.04
CA CYS A 152 10.92 2.15 -9.73
C CYS A 152 10.62 0.71 -9.27
N ILE A 153 11.18 0.28 -8.14
CA ILE A 153 10.91 -1.04 -7.56
C ILE A 153 9.77 -0.95 -6.55
N ALA A 154 9.85 0.00 -5.64
CA ALA A 154 8.85 0.18 -4.59
C ALA A 154 8.94 1.57 -3.95
N ASP A 155 7.79 2.07 -3.45
CA ASP A 155 7.70 3.21 -2.55
C ASP A 155 6.91 2.84 -1.29
N ASP A 156 7.23 3.44 -0.16
CA ASP A 156 6.69 3.19 1.18
C ASP A 156 7.02 1.80 1.78
N PHE A 157 6.95 0.72 1.01
CA PHE A 157 7.18 -0.65 1.49
C PHE A 157 8.13 -1.38 0.55
N VAL A 158 9.35 -1.64 1.00
CA VAL A 158 10.37 -2.36 0.24
C VAL A 158 10.61 -3.74 0.85
N PRO A 159 10.10 -4.82 0.22
CA PRO A 159 10.32 -6.18 0.69
C PRO A 159 11.74 -6.65 0.34
N VAL A 160 12.44 -7.20 1.33
CA VAL A 160 13.78 -7.80 1.15
C VAL A 160 13.74 -9.25 1.62
N ALA A 161 14.17 -10.17 0.77
CA ALA A 161 14.20 -11.60 1.07
C ALA A 161 15.29 -11.93 2.12
N ALA A 162 14.97 -12.86 3.05
CA ALA A 162 15.86 -13.19 4.16
C ALA A 162 17.15 -13.89 3.71
N GLN A 163 17.07 -14.79 2.75
CA GLN A 163 18.23 -15.61 2.33
C GLN A 163 19.04 -14.95 1.22
N SER A 164 18.37 -14.50 0.15
CA SER A 164 19.05 -13.95 -1.03
C SER A 164 19.38 -12.46 -0.89
N GLN A 165 18.75 -11.77 0.07
CA GLN A 165 18.81 -10.31 0.21
C GLN A 165 18.32 -9.54 -1.03
N GLU A 166 17.60 -10.21 -1.92
CA GLU A 166 16.98 -9.61 -3.08
C GLU A 166 15.84 -8.68 -2.66
N ILE A 167 15.72 -7.58 -3.38
CA ILE A 167 14.62 -6.63 -3.23
C ILE A 167 13.51 -7.02 -4.18
N TYR A 168 12.29 -7.07 -3.66
CA TYR A 168 11.09 -7.38 -4.42
C TYR A 168 10.28 -6.13 -4.69
N SER A 169 9.59 -6.10 -5.82
CA SER A 169 8.74 -4.97 -6.18
C SER A 169 7.49 -4.89 -5.32
N PHE A 170 7.04 -3.67 -5.07
CA PHE A 170 5.74 -3.37 -4.51
C PHE A 170 5.11 -2.23 -5.31
N PRO A 171 4.05 -2.49 -6.08
CA PRO A 171 3.56 -1.60 -7.12
C PRO A 171 2.59 -0.51 -6.62
N ALA A 172 2.73 -0.05 -5.39
CA ALA A 172 2.00 1.11 -4.92
C ALA A 172 2.47 2.38 -5.66
N ALA A 173 1.54 3.27 -6.00
CA ALA A 173 1.86 4.54 -6.61
C ALA A 173 2.71 5.43 -5.69
N ILE A 174 3.61 6.21 -6.27
CA ILE A 174 4.49 7.12 -5.54
C ILE A 174 3.68 8.26 -4.96
N SER A 175 3.79 8.47 -3.65
CA SER A 175 3.13 9.58 -2.96
C SER A 175 3.87 10.90 -3.17
N VAL A 176 3.24 11.87 -3.80
CA VAL A 176 3.78 13.22 -4.04
C VAL A 176 3.10 14.20 -3.09
N LYS A 177 3.85 14.73 -2.14
CA LYS A 177 3.39 15.79 -1.24
C LYS A 177 3.41 17.16 -1.96
N LYS A 178 2.58 18.10 -1.51
CA LYS A 178 2.52 19.46 -2.05
C LYS A 178 3.90 20.13 -2.09
N THR A 179 4.72 19.93 -1.06
CA THR A 179 6.08 20.49 -0.96
C THR A 179 7.06 19.96 -2.01
N SER A 180 6.76 18.82 -2.66
CA SER A 180 7.60 18.23 -3.70
C SER A 180 7.07 18.49 -5.11
N LEU A 181 5.89 19.12 -5.23
CA LEU A 181 5.21 19.26 -6.51
C LEU A 181 6.03 20.09 -7.50
N ASP A 182 6.50 21.27 -7.08
CA ASP A 182 7.27 22.17 -7.95
C ASP A 182 8.57 21.51 -8.47
N THR A 183 9.19 20.66 -7.64
CA THR A 183 10.39 19.90 -8.02
C THR A 183 10.10 18.84 -9.08
N LEU A 184 8.91 18.23 -9.05
CA LEU A 184 8.55 17.12 -9.93
C LEU A 184 7.81 17.55 -11.21
N LEU A 185 7.13 18.69 -11.22
CA LEU A 185 6.37 19.17 -12.36
C LEU A 185 7.17 19.27 -13.67
N PRO A 186 8.46 19.67 -13.70
CA PRO A 186 9.24 19.68 -14.92
C PRO A 186 9.39 18.30 -15.58
N PHE A 187 9.35 17.24 -14.82
CA PHE A 187 9.48 15.85 -15.27
C PHE A 187 8.13 15.17 -15.47
N TYR A 188 7.14 15.56 -14.68
CA TYR A 188 5.79 14.98 -14.63
C TYR A 188 4.71 16.07 -14.73
N PRO A 189 4.56 16.75 -15.88
CA PRO A 189 3.64 17.89 -16.00
C PRO A 189 2.18 17.53 -15.73
N LYS A 190 1.77 16.28 -15.96
CA LYS A 190 0.42 15.79 -15.64
C LYS A 190 0.08 15.81 -14.15
N LEU A 191 1.08 15.94 -13.28
CA LEU A 191 0.83 16.08 -11.84
C LEU A 191 0.07 17.36 -11.50
N SER A 192 0.15 18.43 -12.33
CA SER A 192 -0.59 19.68 -12.11
C SER A 192 -2.10 19.45 -12.04
N ASP A 193 -2.60 18.57 -12.93
CA ASP A 193 -4.03 18.29 -13.11
C ASP A 193 -4.48 16.98 -12.45
N SER A 194 -3.54 16.26 -11.81
CA SER A 194 -3.85 15.00 -11.15
C SER A 194 -4.68 15.22 -9.88
N LYS A 195 -5.51 14.23 -9.55
CA LYS A 195 -6.38 14.26 -8.38
C LYS A 195 -5.58 14.41 -7.10
N GLU A 196 -6.06 15.27 -6.22
CA GLU A 196 -5.53 15.49 -4.89
C GLU A 196 -6.33 14.67 -3.87
N TYR A 197 -5.63 13.98 -2.99
CA TYR A 197 -6.21 13.17 -1.93
C TYR A 197 -5.89 13.77 -0.57
N ASP A 198 -6.92 14.17 0.17
CA ASP A 198 -6.83 14.75 1.49
C ASP A 198 -7.13 13.71 2.57
N PHE A 199 -6.08 13.20 3.22
CA PHE A 199 -6.18 12.33 4.38
C PHE A 199 -6.28 13.17 5.66
N LYS A 200 -7.46 13.71 5.94
CA LYS A 200 -7.74 14.68 7.03
C LYS A 200 -7.23 14.22 8.38
N VAL A 201 -7.44 12.96 8.76
CA VAL A 201 -6.98 12.41 10.05
C VAL A 201 -5.46 12.43 10.17
N ALA A 202 -4.75 12.18 9.08
CA ALA A 202 -3.28 12.23 9.03
C ALA A 202 -2.73 13.62 8.71
N GLN A 203 -3.59 14.63 8.49
CA GLN A 203 -3.22 15.98 8.03
C GLN A 203 -2.28 15.93 6.81
N LYS A 204 -2.57 15.03 5.88
CA LYS A 204 -1.72 14.73 4.73
C LYS A 204 -2.49 14.92 3.43
N ILE A 205 -2.00 15.81 2.58
CA ILE A 205 -2.49 16.01 1.21
C ILE A 205 -1.44 15.49 0.24
N VAL A 206 -1.85 14.60 -0.67
CA VAL A 206 -0.96 13.97 -1.65
C VAL A 206 -1.61 13.84 -3.02
N ARG A 207 -0.78 13.77 -4.03
CA ARG A 207 -1.08 13.26 -5.37
C ARG A 207 -0.34 11.93 -5.56
N TYR A 208 -0.76 11.15 -6.53
CA TYR A 208 -0.09 9.88 -6.85
C TYR A 208 0.47 9.91 -8.26
N LEU A 209 1.69 9.38 -8.40
CA LEU A 209 2.43 9.21 -9.63
C LEU A 209 2.56 7.72 -9.95
#